data_12afccf7f6199e4375f8d49cb591877e
#
_entry.id   12afccf7f6199e4375f8d49cb591877e
#
_cell.length_a   1.000
_cell.length_b   1.000
_cell.length_c   1.000
_cell.angle_alpha   90.00
_cell.angle_beta   90.00
_cell.angle_gamma   90.00
#
_symmetry.space_group_name_H-M   'P 1'
#
loop_
_entity.id
_entity.type
_entity.pdbx_description
1 polymer ?
#
loop_
_entity_poly.entity_id
_entity_poly.type
_entity_poly.pdbx_seq_one_letter_code
_entity_poly.pdbx_strand_id
1 'polypeptide(L)'
;MKKLYILFLILILLSFSTTGCSAEKYGAGIDKNIPLVKVKDVFLDNSLQGKMVTLEGVISTQCQSSGCWFFLSDGTGRVFINLAPKGFTLPPKTGKKAKVTGEVMRDQHNVQIIAHGVEIY
;
A
#
# COMPACT_ATOMS: atom_id res chain seq x y z
N MET A 1 32.81 -15.31 -39.01
CA MET A 1 31.63 -16.03 -38.52
C MET A 1 31.57 -16.14 -37.01
N LYS A 2 32.66 -16.36 -36.30
CA LYS A 2 32.65 -16.41 -34.81
C LYS A 2 32.33 -15.06 -34.15
N LYS A 3 32.70 -13.93 -34.76
CA LYS A 3 32.40 -12.58 -34.23
C LYS A 3 30.91 -12.23 -34.29
N LEU A 4 30.18 -12.74 -35.27
CA LEU A 4 28.72 -12.54 -35.37
C LEU A 4 27.96 -13.30 -34.31
N TYR A 5 28.43 -14.47 -33.91
CA TYR A 5 27.85 -15.31 -32.89
C TYR A 5 27.98 -14.69 -31.50
N ILE A 6 29.15 -14.09 -31.23
CA ILE A 6 29.44 -13.41 -29.97
C ILE A 6 28.58 -12.15 -29.84
N LEU A 7 28.39 -11.39 -30.92
CA LEU A 7 27.50 -10.23 -30.95
C LEU A 7 26.04 -10.61 -30.73
N PHE A 8 25.60 -11.75 -31.28
CA PHE A 8 24.25 -12.27 -31.10
C PHE A 8 24.01 -12.77 -29.66
N LEU A 9 25.01 -13.40 -29.05
CA LEU A 9 24.98 -13.84 -27.65
C LEU A 9 24.96 -12.66 -26.68
N ILE A 10 25.67 -11.57 -26.94
CA ILE A 10 25.69 -10.37 -26.14
C ILE A 10 24.34 -9.65 -26.23
N LEU A 11 23.71 -9.65 -27.40
CA LEU A 11 22.39 -9.05 -27.61
C LEU A 11 21.28 -9.79 -26.83
N ILE A 12 21.42 -11.12 -26.72
CA ILE A 12 20.47 -11.97 -25.96
C ILE A 12 20.65 -11.78 -24.46
N LEU A 13 21.87 -11.53 -24.00
CA LEU A 13 22.16 -11.29 -22.57
C LEU A 13 21.67 -9.92 -22.07
N LEU A 14 21.53 -8.94 -22.97
CA LEU A 14 21.03 -7.61 -22.64
C LEU A 14 19.51 -7.52 -22.52
N SER A 15 18.77 -8.53 -22.98
CA SER A 15 17.31 -8.54 -22.92
C SER A 15 16.72 -9.13 -21.62
N PHE A 16 17.56 -9.54 -20.67
CA PHE A 16 17.11 -10.19 -19.43
C PHE A 16 17.02 -9.28 -18.20
N SER A 17 17.11 -7.96 -18.36
CA SER A 17 17.21 -7.04 -17.22
C SER A 17 15.99 -6.13 -17.03
N THR A 18 14.76 -6.66 -17.13
CA THR A 18 13.58 -5.91 -16.71
C THR A 18 12.61 -6.77 -15.88
N THR A 19 13.09 -7.29 -14.75
CA THR A 19 12.19 -7.68 -13.69
C THR A 19 12.10 -6.53 -12.69
N GLY A 20 11.42 -5.45 -13.07
CA GLY A 20 11.01 -4.44 -12.13
C GLY A 20 9.93 -5.03 -11.23
N CYS A 21 10.16 -5.02 -9.88
CA CYS A 21 9.08 -5.25 -8.92
C CYS A 21 8.09 -4.10 -9.04
N SER A 22 7.04 -4.27 -9.86
CA SER A 22 5.95 -3.31 -9.89
C SER A 22 4.99 -3.62 -8.75
N ALA A 23 4.72 -2.62 -7.89
CA ALA A 23 3.69 -2.71 -6.87
C ALA A 23 2.31 -2.81 -7.52
N GLU A 24 1.43 -3.62 -6.94
CA GLU A 24 0.02 -3.64 -7.34
C GLU A 24 -0.67 -2.38 -6.79
N LYS A 25 -1.38 -1.65 -7.63
CA LYS A 25 -2.05 -0.40 -7.27
C LYS A 25 -3.56 -0.56 -7.25
N TYR A 26 -4.17 -0.03 -6.21
CA TYR A 26 -5.62 -0.04 -6.01
C TYR A 26 -6.10 1.37 -5.65
N GLY A 27 -7.28 1.73 -6.10
CA GLY A 27 -7.81 3.08 -5.91
C GLY A 27 -6.98 4.12 -6.67
N ALA A 28 -6.78 5.28 -6.05
CA ALA A 28 -6.05 6.41 -6.66
C ALA A 28 -4.52 6.26 -6.64
N GLY A 29 -4.00 5.17 -6.06
CA GLY A 29 -2.56 5.00 -5.86
C GLY A 29 -2.03 5.84 -4.69
N ILE A 30 -0.71 5.93 -4.58
CA ILE A 30 -0.04 6.64 -3.50
C ILE A 30 0.40 8.02 -3.97
N ASP A 31 0.02 9.06 -3.22
CA ASP A 31 0.47 10.42 -3.46
C ASP A 31 1.75 10.69 -2.66
N LYS A 32 2.85 10.94 -3.35
CA LYS A 32 4.16 11.21 -2.74
C LYS A 32 4.23 12.50 -1.95
N ASN A 33 3.31 13.43 -2.18
CA ASN A 33 3.24 14.71 -1.45
C ASN A 33 2.56 14.59 -0.09
N ILE A 34 1.91 13.45 0.19
CA ILE A 34 1.25 13.20 1.46
C ILE A 34 2.26 12.57 2.42
N PRO A 35 2.43 13.14 3.64
CA PRO A 35 3.48 12.70 4.55
C PRO A 35 3.26 11.27 5.04
N LEU A 36 4.37 10.53 5.16
CA LEU A 36 4.41 9.21 5.78
C LEU A 36 4.42 9.37 7.29
N VAL A 37 3.47 8.75 7.96
CA VAL A 37 3.37 8.72 9.43
C VAL A 37 3.32 7.28 9.93
N LYS A 38 3.51 7.09 11.22
CA LYS A 38 3.37 5.78 11.87
C LYS A 38 1.94 5.57 12.36
N VAL A 39 1.53 4.31 12.49
CA VAL A 39 0.21 3.98 13.03
C VAL A 39 0.00 4.62 14.41
N LYS A 40 1.00 4.58 15.29
CA LYS A 40 0.90 5.23 16.60
C LYS A 40 0.56 6.72 16.53
N ASP A 41 1.07 7.42 15.53
CA ASP A 41 0.82 8.86 15.36
C ASP A 41 -0.64 9.14 15.05
N VAL A 42 -1.28 8.28 14.28
CA VAL A 42 -2.70 8.38 13.97
C VAL A 42 -3.57 8.32 15.24
N PHE A 43 -3.17 7.51 16.22
CA PHE A 43 -3.88 7.40 17.49
C PHE A 43 -3.55 8.52 18.48
N LEU A 44 -2.30 8.96 18.50
CA LEU A 44 -1.80 9.89 19.52
C LEU A 44 -1.85 11.36 19.11
N ASP A 45 -1.77 11.66 17.83
CA ASP A 45 -1.73 13.02 17.32
C ASP A 45 -3.12 13.46 16.83
N ASN A 46 -3.82 14.21 17.67
CA ASN A 46 -5.16 14.71 17.34
C ASN A 46 -5.16 15.71 16.19
N SER A 47 -4.01 16.32 15.87
CA SER A 47 -3.90 17.27 14.75
C SER A 47 -4.03 16.58 13.38
N LEU A 48 -3.88 15.25 13.32
CA LEU A 48 -4.04 14.48 12.08
C LEU A 48 -5.51 14.21 11.73
N GLN A 49 -6.45 14.47 12.63
CA GLN A 49 -7.88 14.29 12.36
C GLN A 49 -8.30 15.07 11.11
N GLY A 50 -8.95 14.36 10.18
CA GLY A 50 -9.41 14.93 8.90
C GLY A 50 -8.30 15.19 7.88
N LYS A 51 -7.06 14.85 8.19
CA LYS A 51 -5.93 15.06 7.28
C LYS A 51 -5.58 13.80 6.50
N MET A 52 -5.01 13.99 5.33
CA MET A 52 -4.45 12.92 4.52
C MET A 52 -3.09 12.50 5.06
N VAL A 53 -2.89 11.22 5.20
CA VAL A 53 -1.62 10.61 5.62
C VAL A 53 -1.27 9.43 4.74
N THR A 54 0.01 9.06 4.73
CA THR A 54 0.48 7.81 4.15
C THR A 54 0.98 6.91 5.27
N LEU A 55 0.59 5.65 5.23
CA LEU A 55 0.99 4.61 6.18
C LEU A 55 1.63 3.45 5.43
N GLU A 56 2.56 2.79 6.06
CA GLU A 56 3.25 1.63 5.50
C GLU A 56 3.34 0.53 6.56
N GLY A 57 3.03 -0.70 6.16
CA GLY A 57 3.05 -1.83 7.08
C GLY A 57 2.66 -3.13 6.41
N VAL A 58 2.15 -4.06 7.21
CA VAL A 58 1.72 -5.38 6.76
C VAL A 58 0.22 -5.51 6.97
N ILE A 59 -0.47 -6.10 6.01
CA ILE A 59 -1.88 -6.47 6.15
C ILE A 59 -1.97 -7.63 7.13
N SER A 60 -2.45 -7.36 8.35
CA SER A 60 -2.52 -8.37 9.41
C SER A 60 -3.84 -9.16 9.39
N THR A 61 -4.94 -8.51 9.01
CA THR A 61 -6.26 -9.12 8.89
C THR A 61 -7.02 -8.41 7.77
N GLN A 62 -7.79 -9.15 7.01
CA GLN A 62 -8.54 -8.63 5.86
C GLN A 62 -9.95 -9.22 5.84
N CYS A 63 -10.90 -8.43 5.35
CA CYS A 63 -12.25 -8.93 5.06
C CYS A 63 -12.18 -10.04 4.01
N GLN A 64 -12.59 -11.24 4.38
CA GLN A 64 -12.50 -12.42 3.51
C GLN A 64 -13.61 -12.49 2.46
N SER A 65 -14.75 -11.86 2.72
CA SER A 65 -15.92 -11.96 1.84
C SER A 65 -15.89 -10.94 0.70
N SER A 66 -15.62 -9.65 0.99
CA SER A 66 -15.73 -8.58 0.02
C SER A 66 -14.44 -7.78 -0.19
N GLY A 67 -13.42 -7.94 0.68
CA GLY A 67 -12.16 -7.22 0.56
C GLY A 67 -12.30 -5.70 0.73
N CYS A 68 -13.33 -5.23 1.43
CA CYS A 68 -13.63 -3.80 1.58
C CYS A 68 -12.95 -3.14 2.79
N TRP A 69 -12.18 -3.89 3.57
CA TRP A 69 -11.40 -3.37 4.68
C TRP A 69 -10.24 -4.31 5.02
N PHE A 70 -9.25 -3.76 5.70
CA PHE A 70 -8.19 -4.54 6.31
C PHE A 70 -7.58 -3.80 7.50
N PHE A 71 -6.81 -4.52 8.32
CA PHE A 71 -5.98 -3.92 9.35
C PHE A 71 -4.53 -3.83 8.88
N LEU A 72 -3.92 -2.66 9.07
CA LEU A 72 -2.52 -2.41 8.76
C LEU A 72 -1.72 -2.34 10.06
N SER A 73 -0.65 -3.12 10.15
CA SER A 73 0.27 -3.16 11.29
C SER A 73 1.66 -2.75 10.86
N ASP A 74 2.28 -1.81 11.59
CA ASP A 74 3.63 -1.30 11.26
C ASP A 74 4.66 -1.51 12.38
N GLY A 75 4.30 -2.31 13.41
CA GLY A 75 5.15 -2.50 14.59
C GLY A 75 4.91 -1.48 15.69
N THR A 76 4.30 -0.34 15.41
CA THR A 76 3.91 0.66 16.43
C THR A 76 2.47 0.54 16.85
N GLY A 77 1.66 -0.11 16.04
CA GLY A 77 0.24 -0.32 16.29
C GLY A 77 -0.46 -0.91 15.07
N ARG A 78 -1.76 -1.03 15.19
CA ARG A 78 -2.65 -1.56 14.16
C ARG A 78 -3.82 -0.60 13.97
N VAL A 79 -4.15 -0.32 12.72
CA VAL A 79 -5.24 0.60 12.37
C VAL A 79 -6.16 -0.01 11.33
N PHE A 80 -7.45 0.28 11.44
CA PHE A 80 -8.48 -0.14 10.49
C PHE A 80 -8.41 0.73 9.23
N ILE A 81 -8.31 0.07 8.09
CA ILE A 81 -8.30 0.70 6.78
C ILE A 81 -9.62 0.39 6.08
N ASN A 82 -10.40 1.40 5.81
CA ASN A 82 -11.71 1.29 5.19
C ASN A 82 -11.65 1.66 3.71
N LEU A 83 -11.93 0.71 2.83
CA LEU A 83 -11.88 0.90 1.39
C LEU A 83 -13.25 1.25 0.80
N ALA A 84 -14.33 0.88 1.49
CA ALA A 84 -15.70 1.00 0.99
C ALA A 84 -16.12 2.42 0.60
N PRO A 85 -15.78 3.48 1.37
CA PRO A 85 -16.21 4.84 1.02
C PRO A 85 -15.73 5.34 -0.34
N LYS A 86 -14.59 4.85 -0.82
CA LYS A 86 -14.03 5.20 -2.13
C LYS A 86 -14.34 4.17 -3.23
N GLY A 87 -15.15 3.17 -2.88
CA GLY A 87 -15.71 2.24 -3.87
C GLY A 87 -14.76 1.21 -4.45
N PHE A 88 -13.67 0.86 -3.76
CA PHE A 88 -12.76 -0.18 -4.22
C PHE A 88 -12.52 -1.28 -3.19
N THR A 89 -12.01 -2.40 -3.63
CA THR A 89 -11.75 -3.59 -2.82
C THR A 89 -10.37 -4.14 -3.13
N LEU A 90 -9.85 -4.99 -2.23
CA LEU A 90 -8.61 -5.73 -2.44
C LEU A 90 -8.89 -7.22 -2.56
N PRO A 91 -8.19 -7.93 -3.45
CA PRO A 91 -8.14 -9.39 -3.39
C PRO A 91 -7.41 -9.84 -2.11
N PRO A 92 -7.45 -11.13 -1.73
CA PRO A 92 -6.74 -11.61 -0.54
C PRO A 92 -5.25 -11.30 -0.58
N LYS A 93 -4.78 -10.50 0.37
CA LYS A 93 -3.39 -10.01 0.48
C LYS A 93 -2.86 -10.04 1.91
N THR A 94 -3.49 -10.82 2.81
CA THR A 94 -3.03 -10.96 4.19
C THR A 94 -1.57 -11.42 4.24
N GLY A 95 -0.77 -10.77 5.07
CA GLY A 95 0.67 -11.01 5.18
C GLY A 95 1.54 -10.23 4.22
N LYS A 96 0.95 -9.52 3.27
CA LYS A 96 1.71 -8.70 2.30
C LYS A 96 1.99 -7.31 2.86
N LYS A 97 3.09 -6.72 2.40
CA LYS A 97 3.40 -5.32 2.68
C LYS A 97 2.51 -4.40 1.87
N ALA A 98 2.02 -3.36 2.51
CA ALA A 98 1.14 -2.39 1.89
C ALA A 98 1.52 -0.97 2.27
N LYS A 99 1.29 -0.06 1.35
CA LYS A 99 1.34 1.38 1.58
C LYS A 99 -0.05 1.94 1.30
N VAL A 100 -0.54 2.79 2.20
CA VAL A 100 -1.90 3.34 2.13
C VAL A 100 -1.84 4.86 2.22
N THR A 101 -2.49 5.54 1.29
CA THR A 101 -2.79 6.96 1.39
C THR A 101 -4.28 7.13 1.70
N GLY A 102 -4.61 7.85 2.76
CA GLY A 102 -5.99 8.02 3.16
C GLY A 102 -6.19 9.11 4.20
N GLU A 103 -7.46 9.37 4.50
CA GLU A 103 -7.87 10.37 5.46
C GLU A 103 -8.06 9.78 6.85
N VAL A 104 -7.53 10.43 7.87
CA VAL A 104 -7.73 10.05 9.26
C VAL A 104 -9.13 10.46 9.71
N MET A 105 -9.93 9.49 10.08
CA MET A 105 -11.26 9.69 10.64
C MET A 105 -11.31 9.20 12.07
N ARG A 106 -11.66 10.09 12.99
CA ARG A 106 -11.80 9.75 14.40
C ARG A 106 -13.25 9.90 14.81
N ASP A 107 -13.82 8.82 15.29
CA ASP A 107 -15.11 8.81 15.99
C ASP A 107 -14.84 8.70 17.51
N GLN A 108 -15.87 8.84 18.36
CA GLN A 108 -15.74 8.96 19.83
C GLN A 108 -14.77 7.96 20.47
N HIS A 109 -14.65 6.75 19.94
CA HIS A 109 -13.79 5.70 20.50
C HIS A 109 -12.94 4.97 19.45
N ASN A 110 -13.10 5.30 18.16
CA ASN A 110 -12.47 4.57 17.07
C ASN A 110 -11.72 5.49 16.13
N VAL A 111 -10.57 5.02 15.69
CA VAL A 111 -9.79 5.67 14.63
C VAL A 111 -9.75 4.74 13.44
N GLN A 112 -10.02 5.28 12.26
CA GLN A 112 -9.92 4.56 11.00
C GLN A 112 -9.27 5.44 9.94
N ILE A 113 -8.77 4.79 8.92
CA ILE A 113 -8.27 5.47 7.71
C ILE A 113 -9.26 5.19 6.58
N ILE A 114 -9.79 6.26 6.00
CA ILE A 114 -10.56 6.15 4.76
C ILE A 114 -9.56 6.12 3.62
N ALA A 115 -9.33 4.95 3.06
CA ALA A 115 -8.32 4.75 2.04
C ALA A 115 -8.71 5.40 0.72
N HIS A 116 -7.80 6.18 0.15
CA HIS A 116 -7.90 6.73 -1.20
C HIS A 116 -7.11 5.89 -2.19
N GLY A 117 -5.99 5.33 -1.77
CA GLY A 117 -5.16 4.47 -2.59
C GLY A 117 -4.34 3.50 -1.75
N VAL A 118 -4.06 2.34 -2.34
CA VAL A 118 -3.27 1.27 -1.73
C VAL A 118 -2.28 0.73 -2.75
N GLU A 119 -1.04 0.52 -2.34
CA GLU A 119 -0.04 -0.24 -3.09
C GLU A 119 0.36 -1.47 -2.30
N ILE A 120 0.39 -2.63 -2.97
CA ILE A 120 0.79 -3.92 -2.41
C ILE A 120 2.12 -4.34 -3.03
N TYR A 121 3.05 -4.77 -2.19
CA TYR A 121 4.39 -5.21 -2.60
C TYR A 121 4.58 -6.70 -2.51
#